data_25a3dd2e54ae515eac53a60df700008a
#
_entry.id   25a3dd2e54ae515eac53a60df700008a
#
_cell.length_a   1.000
_cell.length_b   1.000
_cell.length_c   1.000
_cell.angle_alpha   90.00
_cell.angle_beta   90.00
_cell.angle_gamma   90.00
#
_symmetry.space_group_name_H-M   'P 1'
#
loop_
_entity.id
_entity.type
_entity.pdbx_description
1 polymer ?
#
loop_
_entity_poly.entity_id
_entity_poly.type
_entity_poly.pdbx_seq_one_letter_code
_entity_poly.pdbx_strand_id
1 'polypeptide(L)'
;MCRASQSPWTRDLLCELGFHYDSNALNDDLPYWDMVPTGRRMLILPYGFDTNDMKFFHPNGFVRPSDLSDYVGAALDVLVAEAGQGRSSLLSIGLHLRICGRPAGFQAVRLILARLAELGSKIWIARRRDIAAHFRTENPIDVSRE
;
A
#
# COMPACT_ATOMS: atom_id res chain seq x y z
N MET A 1 -0.37 0.73 -13.81
CA MET A 1 0.66 1.34 -12.95
C MET A 1 1.50 2.26 -13.81
N CYS A 2 1.28 3.55 -13.72
CA CYS A 2 2.18 4.51 -14.35
C CYS A 2 3.50 4.46 -13.60
N ARG A 3 4.53 3.94 -14.24
CA ARG A 3 5.87 4.00 -13.67
C ARG A 3 6.24 5.46 -13.47
N ALA A 4 6.41 5.85 -12.21
CA ALA A 4 7.35 6.85 -11.70
C ALA A 4 7.82 8.00 -12.64
N SER A 5 7.07 8.36 -13.65
CA SER A 5 7.30 9.59 -14.41
C SER A 5 6.34 10.67 -13.90
N GLN A 6 6.33 10.88 -12.59
CA GLN A 6 5.63 12.00 -12.01
C GLN A 6 6.33 13.29 -12.48
N SER A 7 5.55 14.17 -13.08
CA SER A 7 5.94 15.56 -13.22
C SER A 7 5.55 16.31 -11.93
N PRO A 8 6.13 17.49 -11.67
CA PRO A 8 5.70 18.32 -10.54
C PRO A 8 4.20 18.64 -10.55
N TRP A 9 3.56 18.60 -11.71
CA TRP A 9 2.15 18.92 -11.92
C TRP A 9 1.19 17.73 -11.83
N THR A 10 1.71 16.51 -11.70
CA THR A 10 0.89 15.30 -11.76
C THR A 10 -0.20 15.31 -10.70
N ARG A 11 0.11 15.65 -9.46
CA ARG A 11 -0.87 15.69 -8.37
C ARG A 11 -1.89 16.82 -8.51
N ASP A 12 -1.49 17.97 -9.06
CA ASP A 12 -2.43 19.05 -9.39
C ASP A 12 -3.47 18.59 -10.40
N LEU A 13 -3.04 17.94 -11.47
CA LEU A 13 -3.93 17.37 -12.48
C LEU A 13 -4.86 16.30 -11.90
N LEU A 14 -4.35 15.44 -11.02
CA LEU A 14 -5.19 14.45 -10.33
C LEU A 14 -6.25 15.14 -9.46
N CYS A 15 -5.90 16.21 -8.75
CA CYS A 15 -6.86 17.02 -8.00
C CYS A 15 -7.92 17.64 -8.91
N GLU A 16 -7.52 18.20 -10.05
CA GLU A 16 -8.44 18.80 -11.04
C GLU A 16 -9.42 17.78 -11.62
N LEU A 17 -8.95 16.57 -11.88
CA LEU A 17 -9.74 15.47 -12.39
C LEU A 17 -10.59 14.76 -11.32
N GLY A 18 -10.57 15.23 -10.07
CA GLY A 18 -11.38 14.70 -8.99
C GLY A 18 -10.91 13.35 -8.43
N PHE A 19 -9.63 13.02 -8.59
CA PHE A 19 -9.08 11.82 -7.95
C PHE A 19 -9.06 11.99 -6.43
N HIS A 20 -9.50 10.95 -5.74
CA HIS A 20 -9.63 10.98 -4.28
C HIS A 20 -8.31 10.74 -3.55
N TYR A 21 -7.36 10.06 -4.18
CA TYR A 21 -6.04 9.77 -3.62
C TYR A 21 -5.04 9.45 -4.72
N ASP A 22 -3.75 9.62 -4.41
CA ASP A 22 -2.61 9.15 -5.20
C ASP A 22 -1.89 8.04 -4.43
N SER A 23 -1.51 6.97 -5.13
CA SER A 23 -0.75 5.84 -4.54
C SER A 23 0.67 5.74 -5.10
N ASN A 24 1.15 6.79 -5.75
CA ASN A 24 2.47 6.78 -6.38
C ASN A 24 3.53 7.41 -5.45
N ALA A 25 3.60 6.93 -4.22
CA ALA A 25 4.57 7.35 -3.20
C ALA A 25 5.12 6.14 -2.45
N LEU A 26 6.38 6.24 -2.04
CA LEU A 26 7.16 5.16 -1.41
C LEU A 26 7.90 5.68 -0.16
N ASN A 27 7.54 6.84 0.30
CA ASN A 27 8.28 7.61 1.30
C ASN A 27 7.70 7.50 2.71
N ASP A 28 6.60 6.78 2.87
CA ASP A 28 5.94 6.59 4.17
C ASP A 28 5.20 5.24 4.21
N ASP A 29 4.91 4.76 5.41
CA ASP A 29 4.13 3.54 5.68
C ASP A 29 2.66 3.84 6.01
N LEU A 30 2.33 5.11 6.24
CA LEU A 30 0.98 5.56 6.57
C LEU A 30 0.42 6.52 5.53
N PRO A 31 -0.92 6.57 5.38
CA PRO A 31 -1.55 7.62 4.58
C PRO A 31 -1.25 9.00 5.16
N TYR A 32 -1.14 9.99 4.28
CA TYR A 32 -0.93 11.39 4.69
C TYR A 32 -1.50 12.37 3.67
N TRP A 33 -1.72 13.61 4.11
CA TRP A 33 -2.08 14.70 3.23
C TRP A 33 -0.82 15.40 2.70
N ASP A 34 -0.76 15.58 1.40
CA ASP A 34 0.28 16.34 0.72
C ASP A 34 -0.30 17.60 0.10
N MET A 35 0.44 18.69 0.19
CA MET A 35 0.04 19.95 -0.43
C MET A 35 0.61 20.01 -1.85
N VAL A 36 -0.27 20.19 -2.82
CA VAL A 36 0.14 20.34 -4.21
C VAL A 36 0.46 21.82 -4.53
N PRO A 37 1.22 22.12 -5.61
CA PRO A 37 1.65 23.49 -5.93
C PRO A 37 0.52 24.52 -6.00
N THR A 38 -0.68 24.12 -6.38
CA THR A 38 -1.86 25.01 -6.42
C THR A 38 -2.51 25.29 -5.06
N GLY A 39 -1.93 24.81 -3.95
CA GLY A 39 -2.48 24.97 -2.60
C GLY A 39 -3.53 23.94 -2.21
N ARG A 40 -4.00 23.10 -3.14
CA ARG A 40 -4.93 22.01 -2.84
C ARG A 40 -4.23 20.87 -2.11
N ARG A 41 -4.98 19.99 -1.45
CA ARG A 41 -4.46 18.83 -0.75
C ARG A 41 -4.85 17.54 -1.46
N MET A 42 -3.87 16.66 -1.68
CA MET A 42 -4.03 15.32 -2.19
C MET A 42 -3.78 14.31 -1.07
N LEU A 43 -4.70 13.38 -0.89
CA LEU A 43 -4.45 12.23 0.00
C LEU A 43 -3.46 11.29 -0.67
N ILE A 44 -2.39 10.96 0.03
CA ILE A 44 -1.40 9.98 -0.40
C ILE A 44 -1.63 8.67 0.34
N LEU A 45 -1.71 7.58 -0.41
CA LEU A 45 -1.74 6.20 0.09
C LEU A 45 -0.46 5.51 -0.39
N PRO A 46 0.63 5.53 0.38
CA PRO A 46 1.90 4.95 -0.03
C PRO A 46 1.81 3.44 -0.27
N TYR A 47 2.82 2.88 -0.93
CA TYR A 47 3.02 1.44 -0.99
C TYR A 47 4.52 1.10 -0.95
N GLY A 48 4.84 -0.09 -0.40
CA GLY A 48 6.22 -0.57 -0.34
C GLY A 48 6.64 -1.36 -1.59
N PHE A 49 7.94 -1.37 -1.89
CA PHE A 49 8.51 -2.30 -2.87
C PHE A 49 8.92 -3.63 -2.25
N ASP A 50 9.06 -3.68 -0.96
CA ASP A 50 9.56 -4.83 -0.22
C ASP A 50 8.56 -6.00 -0.21
N THR A 51 7.26 -5.71 -0.14
CA THR A 51 6.16 -6.69 -0.23
C THR A 51 5.58 -6.80 -1.64
N ASN A 52 6.42 -6.66 -2.67
CA ASN A 52 6.02 -6.65 -4.07
C ASN A 52 6.64 -7.84 -4.82
N ASP A 53 5.85 -8.57 -5.58
CA ASP A 53 6.30 -9.74 -6.36
C ASP A 53 7.30 -9.40 -7.47
N MET A 54 7.48 -8.12 -7.80
CA MET A 54 8.58 -7.68 -8.69
C MET A 54 9.97 -8.05 -8.15
N LYS A 55 10.10 -8.32 -6.85
CA LYS A 55 11.36 -8.81 -6.27
C LYS A 55 11.79 -10.17 -6.84
N PHE A 56 10.90 -10.95 -7.44
CA PHE A 56 11.29 -12.15 -8.19
C PHE A 56 12.16 -11.86 -9.42
N PHE A 57 12.15 -10.63 -9.94
CA PHE A 57 13.00 -10.22 -11.08
C PHE A 57 14.25 -9.44 -10.63
N HIS A 58 14.43 -9.24 -9.34
CA HIS A 58 15.63 -8.60 -8.82
C HIS A 58 16.75 -9.63 -8.62
N PRO A 59 18.02 -9.35 -9.00
CA PRO A 59 19.13 -10.31 -8.87
C PRO A 59 19.33 -10.88 -7.46
N ASN A 60 19.01 -10.09 -6.44
CA ASN A 60 19.08 -10.48 -5.02
C ASN A 60 17.68 -10.54 -4.38
N GLY A 61 16.66 -10.88 -5.16
CA GLY A 61 15.28 -10.90 -4.72
C GLY A 61 14.77 -12.29 -4.35
N PHE A 62 13.48 -12.48 -4.48
CA PHE A 62 12.82 -13.75 -4.18
C PHE A 62 13.11 -14.82 -5.23
N VAL A 63 13.33 -16.04 -4.79
CA VAL A 63 13.60 -17.21 -5.67
C VAL A 63 12.47 -18.23 -5.54
N ARG A 64 12.02 -18.51 -4.32
CA ARG A 64 10.96 -19.48 -4.01
C ARG A 64 9.65 -18.77 -3.69
N PRO A 65 8.50 -19.41 -3.95
CA PRO A 65 7.19 -18.87 -3.54
C PRO A 65 7.14 -18.49 -2.06
N SER A 66 7.77 -19.30 -1.19
CA SER A 66 7.85 -19.04 0.25
C SER A 66 8.59 -17.73 0.58
N ASP A 67 9.56 -17.32 -0.21
CA ASP A 67 10.34 -16.12 0.09
C ASP A 67 9.44 -14.87 0.15
N LEU A 68 8.46 -14.75 -0.76
CA LEU A 68 7.47 -13.68 -0.72
C LEU A 68 6.48 -13.86 0.45
N SER A 69 5.95 -15.09 0.63
CA SER A 69 4.96 -15.33 1.69
C SER A 69 5.54 -15.18 3.09
N ASP A 70 6.78 -15.62 3.29
CA ASP A 70 7.47 -15.52 4.58
C ASP A 70 7.82 -14.06 4.90
N TYR A 71 8.25 -13.30 3.87
CA TYR A 71 8.53 -11.88 4.03
C TYR A 71 7.26 -11.09 4.40
N VAL A 72 6.16 -11.34 3.69
CA VAL A 72 4.85 -10.73 4.01
C VAL A 72 4.37 -11.18 5.39
N GLY A 73 4.56 -12.45 5.76
CA GLY A 73 4.21 -12.98 7.07
C GLY A 73 4.95 -12.26 8.19
N ALA A 74 6.26 -12.09 8.05
CA ALA A 74 7.08 -11.35 9.01
C ALA A 74 6.64 -9.89 9.15
N ALA A 75 6.33 -9.21 8.04
CA ALA A 75 5.80 -7.85 8.07
C ALA A 75 4.46 -7.78 8.83
N LEU A 76 3.54 -8.71 8.55
CA LEU A 76 2.25 -8.80 9.25
C LEU A 76 2.42 -9.02 10.76
N ASP A 77 3.36 -9.87 11.17
CA ASP A 77 3.60 -10.16 12.59
C ASP A 77 4.07 -8.89 13.35
N VAL A 78 4.97 -8.12 12.75
CA VAL A 78 5.42 -6.85 13.32
C VAL A 78 4.27 -5.84 13.40
N LEU A 79 3.54 -5.62 12.31
CA LEU A 79 2.47 -4.63 12.25
C LEU A 79 1.30 -4.97 13.17
N VAL A 80 0.94 -6.26 13.30
CA VAL A 80 -0.09 -6.70 14.25
C VAL A 80 0.35 -6.52 15.71
N ALA A 81 1.64 -6.75 16.00
CA ALA A 81 2.18 -6.49 17.33
C ALA A 81 2.17 -4.99 17.67
N GLU A 82 2.49 -4.12 16.72
CA GLU A 82 2.41 -2.67 16.86
C GLU A 82 0.98 -2.18 17.01
N ALA A 83 0.03 -2.77 16.26
CA ALA A 83 -1.39 -2.47 16.40
C ALA A 83 -1.91 -2.79 17.81
N GLY A 84 -1.42 -3.85 18.43
CA GLY A 84 -1.68 -4.20 19.84
C GLY A 84 -1.18 -3.14 20.84
N GLN A 85 -0.28 -2.25 20.41
CA GLN A 85 0.22 -1.10 21.17
C GLN A 85 -0.48 0.22 20.80
N GLY A 86 -1.55 0.16 20.02
CA GLY A 86 -2.33 1.33 19.58
C GLY A 86 -1.76 2.07 18.38
N ARG A 87 -0.85 1.47 17.61
CA ARG A 87 -0.30 2.06 16.38
C ARG A 87 -1.11 1.63 15.17
N SER A 88 -1.59 2.56 14.38
CA SER A 88 -2.18 2.26 13.08
C SER A 88 -1.09 1.91 12.07
N SER A 89 -1.38 0.98 11.15
CA SER A 89 -0.43 0.53 10.13
C SER A 89 -1.16 0.27 8.82
N LEU A 90 -0.45 0.41 7.70
CA LEU A 90 -0.93 0.08 6.36
C LEU A 90 0.09 -0.81 5.65
N LEU A 91 -0.32 -2.01 5.26
CA LEU A 91 0.49 -2.89 4.42
C LEU A 91 -0.12 -2.98 3.01
N SER A 92 0.69 -2.75 2.00
CA SER A 92 0.33 -2.94 0.60
C SER A 92 1.11 -4.09 0.00
N ILE A 93 0.42 -5.14 -0.45
CA ILE A 93 1.05 -6.29 -1.11
C ILE A 93 0.88 -6.11 -2.62
N GLY A 94 1.99 -5.95 -3.33
CA GLY A 94 2.01 -5.76 -4.78
C GLY A 94 2.05 -7.09 -5.53
N LEU A 95 1.03 -7.36 -6.35
CA LEU A 95 0.92 -8.60 -7.13
C LEU A 95 0.69 -8.29 -8.61
N HIS A 96 1.43 -8.96 -9.49
CA HIS A 96 1.29 -8.85 -10.94
C HIS A 96 0.84 -10.18 -11.54
N LEU A 97 -0.19 -10.17 -12.38
CA LEU A 97 -0.70 -11.38 -13.03
C LEU A 97 0.38 -12.13 -13.82
N ARG A 98 1.32 -11.41 -14.46
CA ARG A 98 2.42 -12.01 -15.19
C ARG A 98 3.43 -12.76 -14.30
N ILE A 99 3.44 -12.50 -12.98
CA ILE A 99 4.33 -13.11 -11.99
C ILE A 99 3.53 -14.09 -11.13
N CYS A 100 2.72 -13.58 -10.25
CA CYS A 100 1.92 -14.40 -9.32
C CYS A 100 0.70 -15.08 -9.96
N GLY A 101 0.35 -14.76 -11.20
CA GLY A 101 -0.59 -15.55 -12.00
C GLY A 101 -0.01 -16.83 -12.61
N ARG A 102 1.30 -17.06 -12.50
CA ARG A 102 1.97 -18.33 -12.91
C ARG A 102 1.91 -19.34 -11.75
N PRO A 103 1.93 -20.67 -12.04
CA PRO A 103 1.69 -21.69 -11.02
C PRO A 103 2.53 -21.55 -9.73
N ALA A 104 3.84 -21.34 -9.87
CA ALA A 104 4.71 -21.15 -8.70
C ALA A 104 4.41 -19.83 -7.96
N GLY A 105 4.23 -18.72 -8.67
CA GLY A 105 3.86 -17.43 -8.07
C GLY A 105 2.48 -17.48 -7.39
N PHE A 106 1.53 -18.22 -7.99
CA PHE A 106 0.20 -18.40 -7.38
C PHE A 106 0.27 -19.15 -6.04
N GLN A 107 1.25 -20.04 -5.86
CA GLN A 107 1.46 -20.68 -4.56
C GLN A 107 1.83 -19.66 -3.48
N ALA A 108 2.63 -18.64 -3.78
CA ALA A 108 2.91 -17.56 -2.83
C ALA A 108 1.61 -16.82 -2.42
N VAL A 109 0.75 -16.51 -3.41
CA VAL A 109 -0.54 -15.88 -3.13
C VAL A 109 -1.41 -16.72 -2.20
N ARG A 110 -1.48 -18.05 -2.44
CA ARG A 110 -2.24 -18.97 -1.57
C ARG A 110 -1.73 -18.95 -0.13
N LEU A 111 -0.41 -18.95 0.07
CA LEU A 111 0.19 -18.90 1.41
C LEU A 111 -0.10 -17.57 2.10
N ILE A 112 0.01 -16.45 1.38
CA ILE A 112 -0.35 -15.13 1.90
C ILE A 112 -1.83 -15.08 2.31
N LEU A 113 -2.73 -15.54 1.44
CA LEU A 113 -4.17 -15.55 1.74
C LEU A 113 -4.51 -16.43 2.95
N ALA A 114 -3.84 -17.58 3.11
CA ALA A 114 -4.00 -18.43 4.29
C ALA A 114 -3.58 -17.66 5.56
N ARG A 115 -2.43 -16.99 5.54
CA ARG A 115 -1.96 -16.18 6.67
C ARG A 115 -2.90 -15.04 7.00
N LEU A 116 -3.42 -14.32 6.01
CA LEU A 116 -4.42 -13.27 6.22
C LEU A 116 -5.71 -13.82 6.83
N ALA A 117 -6.15 -15.00 6.41
CA ALA A 117 -7.33 -15.64 6.98
C ALA A 117 -7.13 -16.03 8.47
N GLU A 118 -5.94 -16.48 8.86
CA GLU A 118 -5.59 -16.78 10.26
C GLU A 118 -5.65 -15.54 11.16
N LEU A 119 -5.30 -14.37 10.63
CA LEU A 119 -5.34 -13.11 11.38
C LEU A 119 -6.77 -12.64 11.65
N GLY A 120 -7.72 -12.99 10.79
CA GLY A 120 -9.15 -12.73 10.98
C GLY A 120 -9.45 -11.26 11.29
N SER A 121 -10.12 -11.01 12.42
CA SER A 121 -10.52 -9.68 12.85
C SER A 121 -9.39 -8.75 13.33
N LYS A 122 -8.15 -9.26 13.43
CA LYS A 122 -6.99 -8.42 13.80
C LYS A 122 -6.55 -7.46 12.68
N ILE A 123 -7.02 -7.70 11.46
CA ILE A 123 -6.68 -6.92 10.30
C ILE A 123 -7.93 -6.53 9.52
N TRP A 124 -7.86 -5.41 8.82
CA TRP A 124 -8.89 -4.96 7.89
C TRP A 124 -8.40 -5.11 6.46
N ILE A 125 -8.90 -6.10 5.74
CA ILE A 125 -8.62 -6.27 4.31
C ILE A 125 -9.58 -5.39 3.52
N ALA A 126 -9.08 -4.34 2.89
CA ALA A 126 -9.90 -3.31 2.27
C ALA A 126 -9.39 -2.91 0.88
N ARG A 127 -10.29 -2.36 0.08
CA ARG A 127 -9.88 -1.67 -1.16
C ARG A 127 -9.24 -0.33 -0.80
N ARG A 128 -8.27 0.10 -1.58
CA ARG A 128 -7.59 1.38 -1.33
C ARG A 128 -8.56 2.57 -1.23
N ARG A 129 -9.62 2.58 -2.02
CA ARG A 129 -10.65 3.63 -1.92
C ARG A 129 -11.37 3.66 -0.57
N ASP A 130 -11.57 2.50 0.05
CA ASP A 130 -12.25 2.40 1.35
C ASP A 130 -11.30 2.87 2.47
N ILE A 131 -10.00 2.55 2.36
CA ILE A 131 -8.94 3.08 3.22
C ILE A 131 -8.89 4.61 3.09
N ALA A 132 -8.92 5.12 1.86
CA ALA A 132 -8.92 6.57 1.61
C ALA A 132 -10.13 7.27 2.24
N ALA A 133 -11.31 6.67 2.12
CA ALA A 133 -12.54 7.21 2.73
C ALA A 133 -12.45 7.21 4.25
N HIS A 134 -12.00 6.10 4.85
CA HIS A 134 -11.78 6.01 6.29
C HIS A 134 -10.78 7.06 6.78
N PHE A 135 -9.60 7.14 6.14
CA PHE A 135 -8.57 8.09 6.54
C PHE A 135 -9.06 9.54 6.49
N ARG A 136 -9.83 9.91 5.47
CA ARG A 136 -10.44 11.25 5.34
C ARG A 136 -11.40 11.57 6.48
N THR A 137 -12.14 10.57 6.95
CA THR A 137 -13.09 10.75 8.07
C THR A 137 -12.35 10.94 9.40
N GLU A 138 -11.32 10.14 9.64
CA GLU A 138 -10.54 10.19 10.89
C GLU A 138 -9.55 11.37 10.92
N ASN A 139 -9.10 11.84 9.75
CA ASN A 139 -8.11 12.90 9.60
C ASN A 139 -8.61 13.97 8.63
N PRO A 140 -9.68 14.71 8.97
CA PRO A 140 -10.21 15.75 8.10
C PRO A 140 -9.17 16.87 7.89
N ILE A 141 -9.20 17.47 6.70
CA ILE A 141 -8.37 18.65 6.41
C ILE A 141 -8.90 19.80 7.26
N ASP A 142 -8.05 20.38 8.08
CA ASP A 142 -8.36 21.62 8.79
C ASP A 142 -8.28 22.79 7.80
N VAL A 143 -9.44 23.21 7.29
CA VAL A 143 -9.58 24.32 6.32
C VAL A 143 -9.35 25.69 7.00
N SER A 144 -9.28 25.75 8.34
CA SER A 144 -9.15 27.00 9.09
C SER A 144 -7.72 27.55 9.16
N ARG A 145 -6.74 26.82 8.59
CA ARG A 145 -5.32 27.18 8.60
C ARG A 145 -4.78 27.60 7.23
N GLU A 146 -5.66 27.91 6.29
CA GLU A 146 -5.30 28.48 4.97
C GLU A 146 -5.34 30.00 4.98
#